data_5da330fcd32437a7d9e86155a42e6cbc
#
_entry.id   5da330fcd32437a7d9e86155a42e6cbc
#
_cell.length_a   1.000
_cell.length_b   1.000
_cell.length_c   1.000
_cell.angle_alpha   90.00
_cell.angle_beta   90.00
_cell.angle_gamma   90.00
#
_symmetry.space_group_name_H-M   'P 1'
#
loop_
_entity.id
_entity.type
_entity.pdbx_description
1 polymer ?
#
loop_
_entity_poly.entity_id
_entity_poly.type
_entity_poly.pdbx_seq_one_letter_code
_entity_poly.pdbx_strand_id
1 'polypeptide(L)'
;MPRDTIELEIFKSIFHSIAEEMGAALRRTAFSPNIKERRDYSCAVFDREGKVIAMGDHMPVHLGSMPMSVAAAIASGPMHDGDVVMLNDPFRGGTHLPDITLVAPVFVNRAKLGPRAKRRPDFYVASRAHHADVGGAYPGSMGLCREIYQEGVRIPPVKLLHAGSTNAEVLALLLTNVRTPDEREGDLGAQIAACHTGAERLREISMRYGLSRCTRAAAQLQGYSEELMRAFLQQVPPGEYSAEDVLDNDGITDALIKIKVNVTVHAAKTGASRPPHIVTVDFTGSDPQVQGSINAVAAITYSACFYVFRCLLTEDVPAAAGLMRPIRVIAPEGTIVNARSPAAVAGGNVETSQRIVDVLLRALAQAVPDRIPAAASGTMNNLTIGGINPRTGEPFTYYETIAGGMGARPTKPGVSGIHTHMTNSLNTPAEALEYAYPLRVRSYSLRTGSGGNGKFDGGDGIVREIEVLCDCDATLLADRRKRGPWGLAGGAGGAPGKAFITRQDGHQEEAPGKFSTRLRKGERITIETPGGGGWGRMN
;
A
#
# COMPACT_ATOMS: atom_id res chain seq x y z
N MET A 1 13.70 19.09 29.01
CA MET A 1 12.52 19.18 29.89
C MET A 1 11.89 17.79 29.93
N PRO A 2 11.45 17.30 31.10
CA PRO A 2 10.72 16.04 31.19
C PRO A 2 9.49 16.13 30.29
N ARG A 3 9.17 15.03 29.58
CA ARG A 3 7.98 14.95 28.73
C ARG A 3 6.74 14.94 29.63
N ASP A 4 5.79 15.80 29.32
CA ASP A 4 4.44 15.66 29.87
C ASP A 4 3.75 14.53 29.08
N THR A 5 3.62 13.37 29.71
CA THR A 5 3.04 12.17 29.10
C THR A 5 1.57 12.38 28.72
N ILE A 6 0.84 13.17 29.53
CA ILE A 6 -0.57 13.48 29.25
C ILE A 6 -0.67 14.36 27.99
N GLU A 7 0.18 15.39 27.90
CA GLU A 7 0.23 16.26 26.73
C GLU A 7 0.59 15.48 25.48
N LEU A 8 1.54 14.55 25.57
CA LEU A 8 1.96 13.71 24.44
C LEU A 8 0.80 12.86 23.92
N GLU A 9 0.04 12.21 24.80
CA GLU A 9 -1.11 11.39 24.43
C GLU A 9 -2.25 12.22 23.81
N ILE A 10 -2.51 13.42 24.35
CA ILE A 10 -3.48 14.34 23.77
C ILE A 10 -3.10 14.72 22.34
N PHE A 11 -1.84 15.12 22.10
CA PHE A 11 -1.40 15.50 20.75
C PHE A 11 -1.30 14.31 19.79
N LYS A 12 -0.96 13.10 20.28
CA LYS A 12 -1.03 11.86 19.49
C LYS A 12 -2.45 11.67 18.96
N SER A 13 -3.45 11.73 19.83
CA SER A 13 -4.86 11.59 19.46
C SER A 13 -5.33 12.71 18.52
N ILE A 14 -4.92 13.96 18.75
CA ILE A 14 -5.28 15.10 17.91
C ILE A 14 -4.72 14.91 16.48
N PHE A 15 -3.42 14.65 16.33
CA PHE A 15 -2.83 14.51 14.98
C PHE A 15 -3.36 13.27 14.25
N HIS A 16 -3.60 12.16 14.98
CA HIS A 16 -4.22 10.98 14.40
C HIS A 16 -5.65 11.28 13.91
N SER A 17 -6.46 11.93 14.74
CA SER A 17 -7.83 12.33 14.38
C SER A 17 -7.87 13.23 13.14
N ILE A 18 -6.89 14.12 12.95
CA ILE A 18 -6.81 14.95 11.75
C ILE A 18 -6.65 14.06 10.50
N ALA A 19 -5.76 13.07 10.54
CA ALA A 19 -5.55 12.16 9.42
C ALA A 19 -6.80 11.30 9.15
N GLU A 20 -7.52 10.86 10.19
CA GLU A 20 -8.81 10.15 10.06
C GLU A 20 -9.91 11.04 9.49
N GLU A 21 -10.03 12.30 9.92
CA GLU A 21 -11.00 13.25 9.36
C GLU A 21 -10.73 13.53 7.88
N MET A 22 -9.46 13.65 7.46
CA MET A 22 -9.08 13.74 6.06
C MET A 22 -9.56 12.51 5.27
N GLY A 23 -9.35 11.30 5.80
CA GLY A 23 -9.80 10.05 5.19
C GLY A 23 -11.32 9.95 5.11
N ALA A 24 -12.03 10.40 6.14
CA ALA A 24 -13.49 10.45 6.16
C ALA A 24 -14.04 11.44 5.10
N ALA A 25 -13.42 12.62 4.96
CA ALA A 25 -13.75 13.59 3.93
C ALA A 25 -13.56 12.99 2.53
N LEU A 26 -12.38 12.39 2.27
CA LEU A 26 -12.07 11.73 1.02
C LEU A 26 -13.12 10.67 0.65
N ARG A 27 -13.38 9.73 1.56
CA ARG A 27 -14.33 8.63 1.34
C ARG A 27 -15.75 9.12 1.04
N ARG A 28 -16.22 10.16 1.75
CA ARG A 28 -17.59 10.68 1.59
C ARG A 28 -17.81 11.42 0.29
N THR A 29 -16.75 12.02 -0.26
CA THR A 29 -16.84 12.87 -1.48
C THR A 29 -16.30 12.18 -2.72
N ALA A 30 -15.62 11.03 -2.59
CA ALA A 30 -15.12 10.25 -3.71
C ALA A 30 -16.23 9.69 -4.60
N PHE A 31 -15.93 9.50 -5.87
CA PHE A 31 -16.81 8.98 -6.90
C PHE A 31 -16.60 7.48 -7.12
N SER A 32 -15.35 7.04 -7.21
CA SER A 32 -15.03 5.64 -7.51
C SER A 32 -15.38 4.69 -6.36
N PRO A 33 -15.92 3.50 -6.65
CA PRO A 33 -16.05 2.43 -5.67
C PRO A 33 -14.72 2.03 -5.03
N ASN A 34 -13.61 2.21 -5.74
CA ASN A 34 -12.28 1.89 -5.24
C ASN A 34 -11.91 2.69 -3.98
N ILE A 35 -12.20 3.99 -3.99
CA ILE A 35 -11.97 4.86 -2.82
C ILE A 35 -13.12 4.74 -1.83
N LYS A 36 -14.36 4.78 -2.31
CA LYS A 36 -15.56 4.89 -1.49
C LYS A 36 -15.88 3.59 -0.75
N GLU A 37 -15.92 2.46 -1.46
CA GLU A 37 -16.31 1.15 -0.94
C GLU A 37 -15.10 0.37 -0.43
N ARG A 38 -14.04 0.29 -1.23
CA ARG A 38 -12.85 -0.50 -0.91
C ARG A 38 -11.87 0.21 0.04
N ARG A 39 -12.00 1.52 0.20
CA ARG A 39 -11.16 2.37 1.07
C ARG A 39 -9.66 2.30 0.71
N ASP A 40 -9.37 2.24 -0.60
CA ASP A 40 -8.00 2.17 -1.08
C ASP A 40 -7.36 3.57 -1.16
N TYR A 41 -7.09 4.13 0.01
CA TYR A 41 -6.50 5.47 0.18
C TYR A 41 -5.73 5.57 1.50
N SER A 42 -4.96 6.66 1.64
CA SER A 42 -4.35 7.07 2.90
C SER A 42 -4.23 8.57 3.00
N CYS A 43 -4.35 9.07 4.23
CA CYS A 43 -4.15 10.47 4.58
C CYS A 43 -3.14 10.59 5.71
N ALA A 44 -2.32 11.65 5.68
CA ALA A 44 -1.27 11.85 6.66
C ALA A 44 -0.93 13.31 6.88
N VAL A 45 -0.37 13.59 8.05
CA VAL A 45 0.10 14.90 8.52
C VAL A 45 1.62 14.86 8.68
N PHE A 46 2.29 15.91 8.21
CA PHE A 46 3.75 16.01 8.19
C PHE A 46 4.21 17.32 8.83
N ASP A 47 5.40 17.28 9.43
CA ASP A 47 6.06 18.49 9.93
C ASP A 47 6.62 19.34 8.77
N ARG A 48 7.24 20.46 9.13
CA ARG A 48 7.83 21.41 8.16
C ARG A 48 8.99 20.87 7.33
N GLU A 49 9.60 19.78 7.76
CA GLU A 49 10.66 19.05 7.07
C GLU A 49 10.11 17.88 6.21
N GLY A 50 8.79 17.71 6.17
CA GLY A 50 8.13 16.60 5.45
C GLY A 50 8.26 15.25 6.15
N LYS A 51 8.52 15.22 7.47
CA LYS A 51 8.54 14.00 8.27
C LYS A 51 7.14 13.71 8.80
N VAL A 52 6.69 12.46 8.66
CA VAL A 52 5.34 12.08 9.12
C VAL A 52 5.22 12.24 10.63
N ILE A 53 4.14 12.91 11.05
CA ILE A 53 3.72 13.07 12.46
C ILE A 53 2.69 12.00 12.80
N ALA A 54 1.67 11.85 11.93
CA ALA A 54 0.61 10.87 12.07
C ALA A 54 0.06 10.47 10.70
N MET A 55 -0.38 9.23 10.60
CA MET A 55 -1.15 8.69 9.49
C MET A 55 -2.45 8.10 10.05
N GLY A 56 -3.53 8.14 9.26
CA GLY A 56 -4.74 7.39 9.59
C GLY A 56 -4.50 5.87 9.46
N ASP A 57 -5.37 5.08 10.08
CA ASP A 57 -5.33 3.61 10.03
C ASP A 57 -5.84 3.10 8.67
N HIS A 58 -5.17 3.52 7.61
CA HIS A 58 -5.47 3.27 6.22
C HIS A 58 -4.56 2.19 5.62
N MET A 59 -4.20 2.30 4.32
CA MET A 59 -3.45 1.29 3.59
C MET A 59 -2.00 1.13 4.08
N PRO A 60 -1.58 -0.07 4.53
CA PRO A 60 -0.23 -0.30 5.04
C PRO A 60 0.88 -0.06 4.00
N VAL A 61 0.64 -0.32 2.72
CA VAL A 61 1.60 -0.08 1.63
C VAL A 61 2.02 1.39 1.53
N HIS A 62 1.24 2.31 2.08
CA HIS A 62 1.52 3.75 2.07
C HIS A 62 2.38 4.23 3.25
N LEU A 63 2.54 3.42 4.34
CA LEU A 63 3.20 3.83 5.58
C LEU A 63 4.61 4.40 5.37
N GLY A 64 5.43 3.76 4.57
CA GLY A 64 6.80 4.20 4.30
C GLY A 64 6.96 4.99 3.00
N SER A 65 6.00 4.88 2.06
CA SER A 65 6.10 5.49 0.73
C SER A 65 5.54 6.92 0.66
N MET A 66 4.50 7.26 1.42
CA MET A 66 3.97 8.64 1.42
C MET A 66 5.01 9.69 1.83
N PRO A 67 5.86 9.47 2.85
CA PRO A 67 6.95 10.40 3.17
C PRO A 67 7.89 10.68 2.01
N MET A 68 8.14 9.68 1.14
CA MET A 68 8.98 9.85 -0.05
C MET A 68 8.30 10.73 -1.11
N SER A 69 6.98 10.60 -1.29
CA SER A 69 6.20 11.48 -2.18
C SER A 69 6.17 12.92 -1.67
N VAL A 70 6.00 13.12 -0.36
CA VAL A 70 6.04 14.46 0.25
C VAL A 70 7.43 15.09 0.09
N ALA A 71 8.49 14.31 0.30
CA ALA A 71 9.87 14.78 0.08
C ALA A 71 10.10 15.17 -1.39
N ALA A 72 9.59 14.38 -2.36
CA ALA A 72 9.68 14.68 -3.78
C ALA A 72 8.90 15.97 -4.14
N ALA A 73 7.70 16.17 -3.58
CA ALA A 73 6.91 17.38 -3.76
C ALA A 73 7.64 18.61 -3.21
N ILE A 74 8.25 18.53 -2.02
CA ILE A 74 9.04 19.61 -1.42
C ILE A 74 10.28 19.94 -2.27
N ALA A 75 10.96 18.90 -2.78
CA ALA A 75 12.16 19.06 -3.60
C ALA A 75 11.87 19.63 -5.00
N SER A 76 10.63 19.56 -5.50
CA SER A 76 10.25 20.07 -6.82
C SER A 76 10.22 21.61 -6.89
N GLY A 77 10.21 22.28 -5.76
CA GLY A 77 10.26 23.75 -5.69
C GLY A 77 9.42 24.35 -4.56
N PRO A 78 9.37 25.67 -4.44
CA PRO A 78 8.63 26.33 -3.38
C PRO A 78 7.12 26.13 -3.55
N MET A 79 6.48 25.79 -2.44
CA MET A 79 5.03 25.72 -2.33
C MET A 79 4.50 26.91 -1.56
N HIS A 80 3.43 27.52 -2.07
CA HIS A 80 2.74 28.68 -1.48
C HIS A 80 1.37 28.27 -0.91
N ASP A 81 0.76 29.15 -0.13
CA ASP A 81 -0.58 28.89 0.41
C ASP A 81 -1.59 28.71 -0.74
N GLY A 82 -2.39 27.65 -0.66
CA GLY A 82 -3.32 27.24 -1.69
C GLY A 82 -2.73 26.38 -2.82
N ASP A 83 -1.41 26.14 -2.85
CA ASP A 83 -0.82 25.19 -3.79
C ASP A 83 -1.19 23.76 -3.41
N VAL A 84 -1.36 22.89 -4.42
CA VAL A 84 -1.43 21.42 -4.25
C VAL A 84 -0.55 20.80 -5.32
N VAL A 85 0.46 20.06 -4.90
CA VAL A 85 1.33 19.28 -5.80
C VAL A 85 0.78 17.88 -5.96
N MET A 86 0.64 17.44 -7.21
CA MET A 86 0.22 16.08 -7.60
C MET A 86 1.41 15.30 -8.13
N LEU A 87 1.50 14.01 -7.81
CA LEU A 87 2.49 13.09 -8.36
C LEU A 87 2.03 11.63 -8.25
N ASN A 88 2.53 10.79 -9.18
CA ASN A 88 2.44 9.33 -9.07
C ASN A 88 3.71 8.62 -9.53
N ASP A 89 4.74 9.35 -10.04
CA ASP A 89 5.95 8.76 -10.61
C ASP A 89 6.70 7.86 -9.62
N PRO A 90 6.76 6.52 -9.85
CA PRO A 90 7.39 5.58 -8.92
C PRO A 90 8.89 5.82 -8.72
N PHE A 91 9.56 6.38 -9.72
CA PHE A 91 10.99 6.68 -9.69
C PHE A 91 11.30 8.08 -9.13
N ARG A 92 10.25 8.81 -8.70
CA ARG A 92 10.33 10.13 -8.06
C ARG A 92 9.48 10.21 -6.79
N GLY A 93 9.51 9.15 -5.97
CA GLY A 93 8.83 9.11 -4.67
C GLY A 93 7.40 8.56 -4.70
N GLY A 94 6.86 8.18 -5.86
CA GLY A 94 5.62 7.41 -5.97
C GLY A 94 5.84 5.92 -5.69
N THR A 95 4.80 5.12 -5.94
CA THR A 95 4.80 3.66 -5.77
C THR A 95 4.50 2.92 -7.06
N HIS A 96 3.31 3.10 -7.61
CA HIS A 96 2.87 2.73 -8.95
C HIS A 96 1.89 3.79 -9.48
N LEU A 97 1.62 3.78 -10.78
CA LEU A 97 0.91 4.91 -11.39
C LEU A 97 -0.53 5.13 -10.88
N PRO A 98 -1.33 4.09 -10.54
CA PRO A 98 -2.66 4.30 -9.98
C PRO A 98 -2.69 5.08 -8.65
N ASP A 99 -1.60 5.05 -7.86
CA ASP A 99 -1.48 5.73 -6.56
C ASP A 99 -1.18 7.22 -6.73
N ILE A 100 -2.18 8.03 -7.09
CA ILE A 100 -2.01 9.48 -7.18
C ILE A 100 -1.92 10.08 -5.78
N THR A 101 -0.84 10.83 -5.52
CA THR A 101 -0.61 11.53 -4.25
C THR A 101 -0.76 13.02 -4.45
N LEU A 102 -1.56 13.67 -3.61
CA LEU A 102 -1.66 15.12 -3.49
C LEU A 102 -0.98 15.58 -2.20
N VAL A 103 -0.17 16.62 -2.31
CA VAL A 103 0.57 17.22 -1.18
C VAL A 103 0.24 18.71 -1.11
N ALA A 104 -0.25 19.17 0.05
CA ALA A 104 -0.59 20.56 0.28
C ALA A 104 0.24 21.15 1.44
N PRO A 105 0.82 22.37 1.28
CA PRO A 105 1.50 23.08 2.35
C PRO A 105 0.48 23.72 3.30
N VAL A 106 0.82 23.80 4.57
CA VAL A 106 -0.01 24.45 5.59
C VAL A 106 0.73 25.62 6.22
N PHE A 107 0.16 26.81 6.05
CA PHE A 107 0.62 28.05 6.67
C PHE A 107 -0.40 28.47 7.74
N VAL A 108 0.01 28.48 9.00
CA VAL A 108 -0.89 28.80 10.13
C VAL A 108 -1.21 30.29 10.17
N ASN A 109 -0.25 31.15 9.89
CA ASN A 109 -0.40 32.61 10.00
C ASN A 109 -0.48 33.26 8.62
N ARG A 110 -1.64 33.16 7.95
CA ARG A 110 -1.88 33.69 6.60
C ARG A 110 -1.71 35.21 6.50
N ALA A 111 -2.11 35.95 7.52
CA ALA A 111 -2.03 37.42 7.55
C ALA A 111 -0.59 37.98 7.45
N LYS A 112 0.42 37.14 7.73
CA LYS A 112 1.84 37.51 7.60
C LYS A 112 2.46 37.11 6.26
N LEU A 113 1.65 36.55 5.34
CA LEU A 113 2.10 36.16 4.00
C LEU A 113 1.95 37.36 3.05
N GLY A 114 3.00 38.14 2.91
CA GLY A 114 3.08 39.08 1.78
C GLY A 114 3.26 38.32 0.46
N PRO A 115 2.90 38.91 -0.70
CA PRO A 115 2.93 38.25 -2.02
C PRO A 115 4.28 37.66 -2.45
N ARG A 116 5.38 38.01 -1.77
CA ARG A 116 6.76 37.54 -2.05
C ARG A 116 7.44 36.92 -0.82
N ALA A 117 6.69 36.56 0.24
CA ALA A 117 7.31 36.00 1.45
C ALA A 117 7.94 34.64 1.14
N LYS A 118 9.24 34.51 1.23
CA LYS A 118 10.00 33.24 1.20
C LYS A 118 9.82 32.47 2.50
N ARG A 119 8.56 32.33 2.98
CA ARG A 119 8.27 31.60 4.20
C ARG A 119 8.09 30.11 3.86
N ARG A 120 8.71 29.25 4.66
CA ARG A 120 8.46 27.80 4.59
C ARG A 120 7.11 27.48 5.23
N PRO A 121 6.38 26.46 4.76
CA PRO A 121 5.20 25.95 5.42
C PRO A 121 5.49 25.54 6.88
N ASP A 122 4.47 25.61 7.71
CA ASP A 122 4.56 25.17 9.10
C ASP A 122 4.33 23.66 9.22
N PHE A 123 3.47 23.09 8.33
CA PHE A 123 3.16 21.66 8.19
C PHE A 123 2.88 21.35 6.70
N TYR A 124 2.75 20.05 6.42
CA TYR A 124 2.17 19.56 5.17
C TYR A 124 1.08 18.52 5.49
N VAL A 125 0.14 18.40 4.58
CA VAL A 125 -0.83 17.29 4.55
C VAL A 125 -0.73 16.60 3.22
N ALA A 126 -0.97 15.29 3.21
CA ALA A 126 -1.01 14.53 1.97
C ALA A 126 -2.17 13.55 1.97
N SER A 127 -2.75 13.36 0.78
CA SER A 127 -3.75 12.36 0.46
C SER A 127 -3.23 11.52 -0.69
N ARG A 128 -3.26 10.20 -0.56
CA ARG A 128 -2.99 9.23 -1.64
C ARG A 128 -4.21 8.37 -1.83
N ALA A 129 -4.60 8.16 -3.08
CA ALA A 129 -5.67 7.26 -3.43
C ALA A 129 -5.30 6.43 -4.66
N HIS A 130 -5.70 5.15 -4.66
CA HIS A 130 -5.59 4.28 -5.82
C HIS A 130 -6.74 4.58 -6.79
N HIS A 131 -6.43 5.24 -7.89
CA HIS A 131 -7.40 5.51 -8.96
C HIS A 131 -7.66 4.26 -9.77
N ALA A 132 -8.93 3.98 -10.10
CA ALA A 132 -9.31 2.76 -10.81
C ALA A 132 -8.76 2.69 -12.24
N ASP A 133 -8.39 3.82 -12.85
CA ASP A 133 -7.73 3.88 -14.15
C ASP A 133 -6.91 5.17 -14.27
N VAL A 134 -5.69 5.06 -14.75
CA VAL A 134 -4.81 6.19 -15.09
C VAL A 134 -4.28 6.05 -16.52
N GLY A 135 -5.05 5.39 -17.40
CA GLY A 135 -4.69 5.13 -18.80
C GLY A 135 -3.85 3.88 -18.98
N GLY A 136 -3.01 3.88 -20.01
CA GLY A 136 -2.15 2.75 -20.35
C GLY A 136 -2.82 1.68 -21.23
N ALA A 137 -2.10 0.56 -21.42
CA ALA A 137 -2.48 -0.49 -22.37
C ALA A 137 -3.66 -1.35 -21.90
N TYR A 138 -3.86 -1.47 -20.60
CA TYR A 138 -4.88 -2.33 -20.00
C TYR A 138 -5.88 -1.52 -19.16
N PRO A 139 -7.19 -1.86 -19.19
CA PRO A 139 -8.15 -1.29 -18.28
C PRO A 139 -7.70 -1.48 -16.82
N GLY A 140 -7.87 -0.44 -15.99
CA GLY A 140 -7.45 -0.47 -14.60
C GLY A 140 -5.96 -0.27 -14.37
N SER A 141 -5.16 -0.03 -15.44
CA SER A 141 -3.72 0.30 -15.34
C SER A 141 -2.88 -0.74 -14.58
N MET A 142 -3.35 -1.99 -14.52
CA MET A 142 -2.75 -3.12 -13.81
C MET A 142 -2.61 -4.32 -14.76
N GLY A 143 -1.73 -4.19 -15.76
CA GLY A 143 -1.60 -5.17 -16.82
C GLY A 143 -0.24 -5.88 -16.86
N LEU A 144 -0.12 -6.81 -17.84
CA LEU A 144 1.14 -7.50 -18.14
C LEU A 144 2.08 -6.59 -18.94
N CYS A 145 2.46 -5.48 -18.35
CA CYS A 145 3.31 -4.48 -18.97
C CYS A 145 4.79 -4.86 -18.85
N ARG A 146 5.60 -4.37 -19.78
CA ARG A 146 7.07 -4.54 -19.79
C ARG A 146 7.79 -3.25 -19.42
N GLU A 147 7.14 -2.12 -19.63
CA GLU A 147 7.66 -0.79 -19.34
C GLU A 147 6.60 0.07 -18.69
N ILE A 148 7.03 0.99 -17.84
CA ILE A 148 6.16 1.93 -17.12
C ILE A 148 5.26 2.75 -18.06
N TYR A 149 5.68 3.01 -19.29
CA TYR A 149 4.90 3.75 -20.30
C TYR A 149 3.61 3.04 -20.73
N GLN A 150 3.54 1.73 -20.55
CA GLN A 150 2.36 0.93 -20.84
C GLN A 150 1.35 0.91 -19.67
N GLU A 151 1.80 1.29 -18.45
CA GLU A 151 0.98 1.23 -17.24
C GLU A 151 0.06 2.44 -17.07
N GLY A 152 0.32 3.55 -17.76
CA GLY A 152 -0.53 4.75 -17.70
C GLY A 152 0.22 6.06 -17.71
N VAL A 153 -0.49 7.12 -17.33
CA VAL A 153 0.05 8.48 -17.27
C VAL A 153 1.00 8.60 -16.08
N ARG A 154 2.27 8.87 -16.38
CA ARG A 154 3.32 9.11 -15.39
C ARG A 154 3.40 10.58 -15.07
N ILE A 155 3.06 10.96 -13.84
CA ILE A 155 2.96 12.35 -13.37
C ILE A 155 4.15 12.64 -12.44
N PRO A 156 5.14 13.42 -12.88
CA PRO A 156 6.16 13.95 -11.97
C PRO A 156 5.52 14.95 -11.00
N PRO A 157 6.22 15.40 -9.92
CA PRO A 157 5.69 16.44 -9.07
C PRO A 157 5.30 17.70 -9.86
N VAL A 158 4.00 17.98 -10.00
CA VAL A 158 3.43 19.12 -10.72
C VAL A 158 2.35 19.78 -9.87
N LYS A 159 2.16 21.10 -10.01
CA LYS A 159 1.08 21.81 -9.31
C LYS A 159 -0.26 21.55 -10.01
N LEU A 160 -1.16 20.82 -9.35
CA LEU A 160 -2.57 20.67 -9.74
C LEU A 160 -3.36 21.93 -9.35
N LEU A 161 -3.06 22.52 -8.17
CA LEU A 161 -3.57 23.81 -7.75
C LEU A 161 -2.42 24.78 -7.61
N HIS A 162 -2.60 26.01 -8.12
CA HIS A 162 -1.70 27.12 -7.95
C HIS A 162 -2.44 28.25 -7.22
N ALA A 163 -2.03 28.55 -6.00
CA ALA A 163 -2.66 29.57 -5.15
C ALA A 163 -4.20 29.42 -5.03
N GLY A 164 -4.69 28.21 -4.93
CA GLY A 164 -6.13 27.89 -4.83
C GLY A 164 -6.87 27.73 -6.16
N SER A 165 -6.23 28.05 -7.28
CA SER A 165 -6.83 27.92 -8.62
C SER A 165 -6.35 26.64 -9.30
N THR A 166 -7.29 25.90 -9.91
CA THR A 166 -6.97 24.67 -10.66
C THR A 166 -6.11 24.98 -11.87
N ASN A 167 -5.04 24.21 -12.08
CA ASN A 167 -4.27 24.20 -13.31
C ASN A 167 -5.03 23.39 -14.37
N ALA A 168 -5.85 24.10 -15.15
CA ALA A 168 -6.73 23.50 -16.15
C ALA A 168 -5.97 22.68 -17.21
N GLU A 169 -4.75 23.11 -17.58
CA GLU A 169 -3.95 22.41 -18.59
C GLU A 169 -3.48 21.04 -18.07
N VAL A 170 -2.99 20.99 -16.83
CA VAL A 170 -2.56 19.73 -16.19
C VAL A 170 -3.76 18.79 -16.00
N LEU A 171 -4.89 19.31 -15.55
CA LEU A 171 -6.10 18.53 -15.38
C LEU A 171 -6.60 17.97 -16.72
N ALA A 172 -6.71 18.80 -17.75
CA ALA A 172 -7.12 18.41 -19.09
C ALA A 172 -6.20 17.32 -19.68
N LEU A 173 -4.86 17.49 -19.52
CA LEU A 173 -3.89 16.49 -19.95
C LEU A 173 -4.15 15.13 -19.29
N LEU A 174 -4.41 15.09 -18.00
CA LEU A 174 -4.70 13.85 -17.28
C LEU A 174 -6.02 13.23 -17.75
N LEU A 175 -7.11 14.01 -17.75
CA LEU A 175 -8.46 13.52 -18.06
C LEU A 175 -8.58 13.01 -19.50
N THR A 176 -7.84 13.57 -20.45
CA THR A 176 -7.81 13.10 -21.84
C THR A 176 -7.15 11.71 -21.99
N ASN A 177 -6.31 11.31 -21.03
CA ASN A 177 -5.53 10.08 -21.11
C ASN A 177 -6.10 8.93 -20.26
N VAL A 178 -7.27 9.09 -19.65
CA VAL A 178 -7.92 8.07 -18.81
C VAL A 178 -9.26 7.63 -19.41
N ARG A 179 -9.72 6.40 -19.08
CA ARG A 179 -10.97 5.82 -19.64
C ARG A 179 -12.24 6.37 -18.98
N THR A 180 -12.16 6.83 -17.73
CA THR A 180 -13.29 7.31 -16.95
C THR A 180 -13.01 8.70 -16.38
N PRO A 181 -12.97 9.76 -17.23
CA PRO A 181 -12.52 11.11 -16.85
C PRO A 181 -13.35 11.73 -15.75
N ASP A 182 -14.69 11.63 -15.78
CA ASP A 182 -15.58 12.22 -14.77
C ASP A 182 -15.34 11.64 -13.39
N GLU A 183 -15.13 10.33 -13.31
CA GLU A 183 -14.81 9.65 -12.06
C GLU A 183 -13.41 10.07 -11.53
N ARG A 184 -12.42 10.26 -12.42
CA ARG A 184 -11.08 10.74 -12.03
C ARG A 184 -11.09 12.17 -11.54
N GLU A 185 -11.83 13.05 -12.20
CA GLU A 185 -12.00 14.43 -11.78
C GLU A 185 -12.67 14.51 -10.41
N GLY A 186 -13.76 13.73 -10.20
CA GLY A 186 -14.43 13.64 -8.91
C GLY A 186 -13.52 13.13 -7.79
N ASP A 187 -12.74 12.09 -8.04
CA ASP A 187 -11.80 11.54 -7.05
C ASP A 187 -10.65 12.50 -6.73
N LEU A 188 -10.11 13.23 -7.72
CA LEU A 188 -9.13 14.30 -7.48
C LEU A 188 -9.72 15.44 -6.65
N GLY A 189 -10.97 15.83 -6.93
CA GLY A 189 -11.70 16.81 -6.13
C GLY A 189 -11.85 16.37 -4.68
N ALA A 190 -12.15 15.08 -4.46
CA ALA A 190 -12.24 14.48 -3.13
C ALA A 190 -10.89 14.47 -2.38
N GLN A 191 -9.79 14.19 -3.06
CA GLN A 191 -8.44 14.28 -2.48
C GLN A 191 -8.05 15.72 -2.12
N ILE A 192 -8.42 16.71 -2.96
CA ILE A 192 -8.24 18.14 -2.65
C ILE A 192 -9.03 18.52 -1.40
N ALA A 193 -10.29 18.08 -1.29
CA ALA A 193 -11.13 18.34 -0.12
C ALA A 193 -10.54 17.71 1.15
N ALA A 194 -9.97 16.51 1.06
CA ALA A 194 -9.27 15.88 2.17
C ALA A 194 -8.04 16.70 2.61
N CYS A 195 -7.22 17.16 1.69
CA CYS A 195 -6.08 18.03 2.00
C CYS A 195 -6.53 19.37 2.62
N HIS A 196 -7.62 19.94 2.14
CA HIS A 196 -8.21 21.16 2.72
C HIS A 196 -8.66 20.92 4.17
N THR A 197 -9.37 19.82 4.43
CA THR A 197 -9.80 19.42 5.77
C THR A 197 -8.61 19.33 6.73
N GLY A 198 -7.55 18.62 6.36
CA GLY A 198 -6.36 18.48 7.19
C GLY A 198 -5.65 19.81 7.44
N ALA A 199 -5.55 20.67 6.41
CA ALA A 199 -4.94 21.98 6.53
C ALA A 199 -5.71 22.90 7.49
N GLU A 200 -7.05 22.92 7.40
CA GLU A 200 -7.88 23.73 8.31
C GLU A 200 -7.79 23.22 9.75
N ARG A 201 -7.84 21.91 9.98
CA ARG A 201 -7.68 21.33 11.32
C ARG A 201 -6.32 21.65 11.94
N LEU A 202 -5.24 21.60 11.17
CA LEU A 202 -3.90 22.00 11.66
C LEU A 202 -3.85 23.47 12.00
N ARG A 203 -4.54 24.35 11.26
CA ARG A 203 -4.66 25.78 11.60
C ARG A 203 -5.44 25.98 12.89
N GLU A 204 -6.59 25.32 13.03
CA GLU A 204 -7.44 25.40 14.23
C GLU A 204 -6.69 25.00 15.50
N ILE A 205 -6.02 23.84 15.51
CA ILE A 205 -5.26 23.40 16.67
C ILE A 205 -4.06 24.31 16.96
N SER A 206 -3.42 24.84 15.93
CA SER A 206 -2.29 25.77 16.07
C SER A 206 -2.73 27.15 16.60
N MET A 207 -3.94 27.59 16.26
CA MET A 207 -4.52 28.81 16.86
C MET A 207 -4.93 28.55 18.31
N ARG A 208 -5.52 27.40 18.61
CA ARG A 208 -6.01 27.04 19.95
C ARG A 208 -4.88 26.81 20.94
N TYR A 209 -3.85 26.05 20.56
CA TYR A 209 -2.78 25.60 21.46
C TYR A 209 -1.46 26.36 21.27
N GLY A 210 -1.34 27.14 20.20
CA GLY A 210 -0.12 27.83 19.79
C GLY A 210 0.76 26.98 18.86
N LEU A 211 1.25 27.56 17.74
CA LEU A 211 2.08 26.88 16.76
C LEU A 211 3.33 26.24 17.38
N SER A 212 4.05 26.96 18.25
CA SER A 212 5.26 26.45 18.89
C SER A 212 4.99 25.22 19.79
N ARG A 213 3.80 25.11 20.37
CA ARG A 213 3.40 23.96 21.17
C ARG A 213 3.09 22.78 20.27
N CYS A 214 2.35 22.98 19.18
CA CYS A 214 2.03 21.94 18.20
C CYS A 214 3.30 21.37 17.53
N THR A 215 4.22 22.22 17.08
CA THR A 215 5.49 21.78 16.46
C THR A 215 6.39 21.01 17.45
N ARG A 216 6.46 21.44 18.69
CA ARG A 216 7.17 20.73 19.75
C ARG A 216 6.55 19.37 20.04
N ALA A 217 5.23 19.29 20.15
CA ALA A 217 4.51 18.02 20.35
C ALA A 217 4.76 17.05 19.18
N ALA A 218 4.73 17.52 17.93
CA ALA A 218 5.06 16.72 16.76
C ALA A 218 6.47 16.12 16.83
N ALA A 219 7.47 16.93 17.20
CA ALA A 219 8.85 16.45 17.38
C ALA A 219 8.98 15.46 18.54
N GLN A 220 8.23 15.66 19.64
CA GLN A 220 8.19 14.74 20.76
C GLN A 220 7.56 13.40 20.42
N LEU A 221 6.48 13.37 19.60
CA LEU A 221 5.85 12.14 19.10
C LEU A 221 6.80 11.32 18.23
N GLN A 222 7.55 11.98 17.35
CA GLN A 222 8.59 11.31 16.55
C GLN A 222 9.70 10.73 17.43
N GLY A 223 10.15 11.47 18.44
CA GLY A 223 11.13 10.97 19.41
C GLY A 223 10.61 9.82 20.26
N TYR A 224 9.34 9.87 20.67
CA TYR A 224 8.69 8.82 21.45
C TYR A 224 8.56 7.51 20.65
N SER A 225 8.10 7.61 19.40
CA SER A 225 8.02 6.43 18.53
C SER A 225 9.40 5.80 18.24
N GLU A 226 10.46 6.62 18.12
CA GLU A 226 11.84 6.11 18.05
C GLU A 226 12.27 5.36 19.32
N GLU A 227 11.97 5.91 20.49
CA GLU A 227 12.33 5.27 21.76
C GLU A 227 11.63 3.93 21.95
N LEU A 228 10.33 3.84 21.63
CA LEU A 228 9.59 2.58 21.70
C LEU A 228 10.18 1.53 20.75
N MET A 229 10.50 1.90 19.50
CA MET A 229 11.14 0.99 18.57
C MET A 229 12.52 0.55 19.05
N ARG A 230 13.33 1.47 19.58
CA ARG A 230 14.64 1.11 20.17
C ARG A 230 14.52 0.17 21.36
N ALA A 231 13.54 0.42 22.25
CA ALA A 231 13.30 -0.45 23.41
C ALA A 231 12.91 -1.88 22.98
N PHE A 232 12.08 -2.00 21.92
CA PHE A 232 11.76 -3.31 21.34
C PHE A 232 12.99 -3.97 20.71
N LEU A 233 13.73 -3.26 19.85
CA LEU A 233 14.87 -3.81 19.14
C LEU A 233 16.02 -4.25 20.07
N GLN A 234 16.15 -3.65 21.24
CA GLN A 234 17.11 -4.06 22.27
C GLN A 234 16.76 -5.42 22.92
N GLN A 235 15.51 -5.88 22.79
CA GLN A 235 15.06 -7.19 23.25
C GLN A 235 15.30 -8.29 22.21
N VAL A 236 15.54 -7.93 20.95
CA VAL A 236 15.82 -8.87 19.88
C VAL A 236 17.28 -9.34 20.00
N PRO A 237 17.55 -10.64 20.05
CA PRO A 237 18.92 -11.15 20.17
C PRO A 237 19.83 -10.60 19.06
N PRO A 238 21.05 -10.15 19.38
CA PRO A 238 22.04 -9.78 18.37
C PRO A 238 22.40 -10.97 17.48
N GLY A 239 22.54 -10.75 16.18
CA GLY A 239 22.86 -11.83 15.23
C GLY A 239 22.49 -11.47 13.80
N GLU A 240 22.67 -12.44 12.92
CA GLU A 240 22.30 -12.39 11.51
C GLU A 240 21.21 -13.41 11.22
N TYR A 241 20.12 -12.98 10.61
CA TYR A 241 18.92 -13.77 10.35
C TYR A 241 18.56 -13.65 8.87
N SER A 242 18.71 -14.73 8.13
CA SER A 242 18.48 -14.73 6.68
C SER A 242 17.27 -15.56 6.30
N ALA A 243 16.54 -15.09 5.29
CA ALA A 243 15.50 -15.85 4.62
C ALA A 243 15.43 -15.51 3.14
N GLU A 244 14.85 -16.42 2.38
CA GLU A 244 14.51 -16.20 0.97
C GLU A 244 13.15 -16.84 0.65
N ASP A 245 12.47 -16.26 -0.31
CA ASP A 245 11.22 -16.80 -0.89
C ASP A 245 11.18 -16.39 -2.37
N VAL A 246 10.24 -16.94 -3.13
CA VAL A 246 10.15 -16.70 -4.57
C VAL A 246 8.76 -16.25 -4.98
N LEU A 247 8.70 -15.40 -6.00
CA LEU A 247 7.51 -15.17 -6.81
C LEU A 247 7.43 -16.23 -7.90
N ASP A 248 6.21 -16.64 -8.27
CA ASP A 248 5.99 -17.77 -9.20
C ASP A 248 6.50 -17.49 -10.61
N ASN A 249 6.38 -16.26 -11.09
CA ASN A 249 6.85 -15.76 -12.39
C ASN A 249 6.61 -14.25 -12.52
N ASP A 250 7.02 -13.64 -13.63
CA ASP A 250 6.79 -12.21 -13.92
C ASP A 250 5.59 -11.95 -14.86
N GLY A 251 4.88 -13.00 -15.29
CA GLY A 251 3.79 -12.92 -16.27
C GLY A 251 4.26 -12.87 -17.73
N ILE A 252 5.56 -12.79 -17.99
CA ILE A 252 6.20 -12.82 -19.32
C ILE A 252 7.02 -14.10 -19.48
N THR A 253 7.81 -14.42 -18.46
CA THR A 253 8.59 -15.66 -18.37
C THR A 253 8.07 -16.51 -17.23
N ASP A 254 8.26 -17.84 -17.29
CA ASP A 254 7.84 -18.75 -16.21
C ASP A 254 8.93 -19.02 -15.15
N ALA A 255 9.97 -18.20 -15.13
CA ALA A 255 11.06 -18.29 -14.18
C ALA A 255 10.64 -17.88 -12.77
N LEU A 256 11.05 -18.62 -11.75
CA LEU A 256 10.93 -18.21 -10.36
C LEU A 256 11.82 -17.00 -10.10
N ILE A 257 11.34 -16.05 -9.29
CA ILE A 257 12.06 -14.81 -8.99
C ILE A 257 12.29 -14.74 -7.48
N LYS A 258 13.55 -14.75 -7.10
CA LYS A 258 13.98 -14.82 -5.71
C LYS A 258 14.02 -13.44 -5.06
N ILE A 259 13.46 -13.36 -3.85
CA ILE A 259 13.67 -12.26 -2.91
C ILE A 259 14.40 -12.83 -1.70
N LYS A 260 15.53 -12.21 -1.36
CA LYS A 260 16.38 -12.58 -0.22
C LYS A 260 16.50 -11.40 0.72
N VAL A 261 16.51 -11.67 2.02
CA VAL A 261 16.78 -10.68 3.06
C VAL A 261 17.78 -11.23 4.07
N ASN A 262 18.67 -10.37 4.52
CA ASN A 262 19.51 -10.57 5.70
C ASN A 262 19.21 -9.47 6.71
N VAL A 263 18.80 -9.83 7.92
CA VAL A 263 18.52 -8.94 9.04
C VAL A 263 19.67 -9.05 10.04
N THR A 264 20.48 -8.00 10.15
CA THR A 264 21.55 -7.92 11.14
C THR A 264 21.07 -7.09 12.33
N VAL A 265 20.99 -7.70 13.50
CA VAL A 265 20.75 -7.02 14.79
C VAL A 265 22.10 -6.77 15.45
N HIS A 266 22.48 -5.49 15.57
CA HIS A 266 23.78 -5.10 16.07
C HIS A 266 23.85 -5.18 17.60
N ALA A 267 24.90 -5.78 18.14
CA ALA A 267 25.13 -5.79 19.59
C ALA A 267 25.34 -4.36 20.14
N ALA A 268 24.79 -4.10 21.32
CA ALA A 268 25.02 -2.85 22.02
C ALA A 268 26.51 -2.68 22.35
N LYS A 269 27.13 -1.59 21.90
CA LYS A 269 28.51 -1.25 22.27
C LYS A 269 28.51 -0.59 23.62
N THR A 270 29.19 -1.20 24.61
CA THR A 270 29.41 -0.61 25.94
C THR A 270 30.28 0.65 25.80
N GLY A 271 29.82 1.76 26.39
CA GLY A 271 30.60 3.01 26.46
C GLY A 271 30.57 3.91 25.22
N ALA A 272 29.84 3.54 24.17
CA ALA A 272 29.72 4.36 22.97
C ALA A 272 28.46 5.25 23.01
N SER A 273 28.51 6.38 22.29
CA SER A 273 27.30 7.16 21.98
C SER A 273 26.24 6.25 21.32
N ARG A 274 24.96 6.50 21.60
CA ARG A 274 23.80 5.76 21.08
C ARG A 274 23.95 5.51 19.56
N PRO A 275 24.01 4.24 19.08
CA PRO A 275 24.23 3.98 17.67
C PRO A 275 23.04 4.49 16.84
N PRO A 276 23.27 5.04 15.64
CA PRO A 276 22.20 5.54 14.79
C PRO A 276 21.24 4.42 14.39
N HIS A 277 21.75 3.22 14.08
CA HIS A 277 20.97 2.04 13.70
C HIS A 277 21.24 0.88 14.63
N ILE A 278 20.18 0.15 15.02
CA ILE A 278 20.24 -1.09 15.80
C ILE A 278 20.06 -2.29 14.86
N VAL A 279 19.27 -2.12 13.79
CA VAL A 279 18.97 -3.17 12.81
C VAL A 279 19.34 -2.68 11.42
N THR A 280 19.96 -3.58 10.66
CA THR A 280 20.12 -3.44 9.20
C THR A 280 19.30 -4.52 8.51
N VAL A 281 18.40 -4.14 7.60
CA VAL A 281 17.64 -5.02 6.72
C VAL A 281 18.24 -4.89 5.33
N ASP A 282 18.89 -5.95 4.85
CA ASP A 282 19.63 -5.95 3.58
C ASP A 282 19.05 -6.97 2.61
N PHE A 283 18.57 -6.49 1.46
CA PHE A 283 18.02 -7.30 0.38
C PHE A 283 19.04 -7.69 -0.70
N THR A 284 20.32 -7.51 -0.45
CA THR A 284 21.39 -7.96 -1.36
C THR A 284 21.29 -9.46 -1.60
N GLY A 285 21.35 -9.86 -2.89
CA GLY A 285 21.17 -11.25 -3.34
C GLY A 285 19.73 -11.58 -3.76
N SER A 286 18.80 -10.59 -3.74
CA SER A 286 17.56 -10.67 -4.50
C SER A 286 17.85 -10.60 -6.00
N ASP A 287 16.98 -11.21 -6.80
CA ASP A 287 17.16 -11.26 -8.25
C ASP A 287 17.13 -9.87 -8.91
N PRO A 288 17.74 -9.70 -10.08
CA PRO A 288 17.61 -8.48 -10.88
C PRO A 288 16.15 -8.14 -11.19
N GLN A 289 15.89 -6.87 -11.55
CA GLN A 289 14.59 -6.48 -12.08
C GLN A 289 14.23 -7.32 -13.31
N VAL A 290 12.93 -7.63 -13.45
CA VAL A 290 12.39 -8.52 -14.49
C VAL A 290 11.65 -7.74 -15.56
N GLN A 291 11.30 -8.43 -16.67
CA GLN A 291 10.58 -7.80 -17.78
C GLN A 291 9.11 -7.51 -17.47
N GLY A 292 8.48 -8.32 -16.62
CA GLY A 292 7.08 -8.14 -16.24
C GLY A 292 6.86 -7.06 -15.20
N SER A 293 5.60 -6.72 -14.94
CA SER A 293 5.16 -5.58 -14.12
C SER A 293 5.29 -5.77 -12.61
N ILE A 294 5.96 -6.83 -12.14
CA ILE A 294 6.05 -7.14 -10.70
C ILE A 294 7.28 -6.53 -10.00
N ASN A 295 8.01 -5.64 -10.65
CA ASN A 295 9.14 -4.96 -10.03
C ASN A 295 8.68 -3.97 -8.96
N ALA A 296 9.27 -4.01 -7.77
CA ALA A 296 9.04 -3.02 -6.74
C ALA A 296 10.06 -1.88 -6.82
N VAL A 297 9.66 -0.69 -6.38
CA VAL A 297 10.56 0.46 -6.17
C VAL A 297 10.97 0.56 -4.69
N ALA A 298 12.04 1.30 -4.40
CA ALA A 298 12.58 1.47 -3.04
C ALA A 298 11.49 1.88 -2.02
N ALA A 299 10.55 2.73 -2.43
CA ALA A 299 9.45 3.20 -1.58
C ALA A 299 8.58 2.04 -1.07
N ILE A 300 8.33 1.03 -1.89
CA ILE A 300 7.56 -0.17 -1.54
C ILE A 300 8.35 -1.05 -0.56
N THR A 301 9.61 -1.30 -0.83
CA THR A 301 10.48 -2.08 0.06
C THR A 301 10.60 -1.44 1.43
N TYR A 302 10.73 -0.12 1.47
CA TYR A 302 10.75 0.63 2.72
C TYR A 302 9.41 0.56 3.47
N SER A 303 8.27 0.64 2.75
CA SER A 303 6.92 0.47 3.34
C SER A 303 6.74 -0.91 3.96
N ALA A 304 7.18 -1.97 3.28
CA ALA A 304 7.10 -3.34 3.80
C ALA A 304 7.92 -3.51 5.09
N CYS A 305 9.13 -2.93 5.13
CA CYS A 305 9.94 -2.92 6.35
C CYS A 305 9.24 -2.15 7.47
N PHE A 306 8.71 -0.95 7.18
CA PHE A 306 7.98 -0.14 8.16
C PHE A 306 6.80 -0.92 8.75
N TYR A 307 6.00 -1.55 7.89
CA TYR A 307 4.87 -2.37 8.28
C TYR A 307 5.30 -3.50 9.23
N VAL A 308 6.28 -4.31 8.85
CA VAL A 308 6.74 -5.46 9.64
C VAL A 308 7.20 -5.03 11.03
N PHE A 309 8.07 -4.03 11.12
CA PHE A 309 8.58 -3.58 12.42
C PHE A 309 7.49 -2.95 13.29
N ARG A 310 6.53 -2.21 12.70
CA ARG A 310 5.39 -1.69 13.43
C ARG A 310 4.51 -2.82 14.00
N CYS A 311 4.27 -3.89 13.24
CA CYS A 311 3.47 -5.04 13.71
C CYS A 311 4.10 -5.81 14.88
N LEU A 312 5.41 -5.68 15.08
CA LEU A 312 6.12 -6.33 16.20
C LEU A 312 6.00 -5.55 17.52
N LEU A 313 5.55 -4.31 17.48
CA LEU A 313 5.28 -3.52 18.69
C LEU A 313 3.91 -3.91 19.25
N THR A 314 3.85 -4.11 20.57
CA THR A 314 2.62 -4.53 21.26
C THR A 314 1.79 -3.34 21.75
N GLU A 315 2.41 -2.16 21.81
CA GLU A 315 1.79 -0.93 22.31
C GLU A 315 1.18 -0.12 21.16
N ASP A 316 0.26 0.77 21.51
CA ASP A 316 -0.33 1.73 20.56
C ASP A 316 0.68 2.84 20.25
N VAL A 317 1.54 2.57 19.27
CA VAL A 317 2.64 3.45 18.87
C VAL A 317 2.21 4.33 17.70
N PRO A 318 2.45 5.66 17.76
CA PRO A 318 2.17 6.55 16.64
C PRO A 318 2.91 6.11 15.37
N ALA A 319 2.21 6.09 14.23
CA ALA A 319 2.82 5.85 12.93
C ALA A 319 3.65 7.06 12.46
N ALA A 320 4.65 7.45 13.28
CA ALA A 320 5.50 8.61 13.05
C ALA A 320 6.88 8.23 12.51
N ALA A 321 7.56 9.21 11.92
CA ALA A 321 8.87 9.01 11.28
C ALA A 321 9.95 8.42 12.22
N GLY A 322 9.80 8.57 13.52
CA GLY A 322 10.72 8.04 14.53
C GLY A 322 10.87 6.53 14.51
N LEU A 323 9.80 5.79 14.15
CA LEU A 323 9.80 4.32 14.13
C LEU A 323 10.95 3.74 13.31
N MET A 324 11.24 4.34 12.16
CA MET A 324 12.26 3.80 11.24
C MET A 324 13.68 4.34 11.48
N ARG A 325 13.87 5.32 12.36
CA ARG A 325 15.22 5.89 12.63
C ARG A 325 16.26 4.87 13.10
N PRO A 326 15.93 3.88 13.96
CA PRO A 326 16.90 2.87 14.38
C PRO A 326 17.10 1.73 13.37
N ILE A 327 16.43 1.76 12.21
CA ILE A 327 16.43 0.69 11.20
C ILE A 327 17.03 1.23 9.90
N ARG A 328 18.05 0.55 9.40
CA ARG A 328 18.63 0.82 8.09
C ARG A 328 18.10 -0.20 7.08
N VAL A 329 17.54 0.26 5.97
CA VAL A 329 17.09 -0.59 4.87
C VAL A 329 18.06 -0.43 3.69
N ILE A 330 18.54 -1.55 3.14
CA ILE A 330 19.38 -1.63 1.95
C ILE A 330 18.61 -2.41 0.90
N ALA A 331 18.20 -1.72 -0.17
CA ALA A 331 17.56 -2.31 -1.34
C ALA A 331 18.42 -1.98 -2.57
N PRO A 332 19.22 -2.91 -3.08
CA PRO A 332 20.12 -2.65 -4.21
C PRO A 332 19.35 -2.23 -5.45
N GLU A 333 19.82 -1.17 -6.09
CA GLU A 333 19.18 -0.62 -7.28
C GLU A 333 19.35 -1.56 -8.49
N GLY A 334 18.29 -1.67 -9.33
CA GLY A 334 18.26 -2.58 -10.47
C GLY A 334 17.85 -4.02 -10.11
N THR A 335 17.33 -4.23 -8.91
CA THR A 335 16.77 -5.51 -8.46
C THR A 335 15.26 -5.49 -8.41
N ILE A 336 14.64 -6.67 -8.24
CA ILE A 336 13.18 -6.83 -8.10
C ILE A 336 12.60 -6.00 -6.93
N VAL A 337 13.39 -5.65 -5.93
CA VAL A 337 12.99 -4.87 -4.75
C VAL A 337 13.30 -3.37 -4.87
N ASN A 338 14.02 -2.95 -5.91
CA ASN A 338 14.36 -1.55 -6.19
C ASN A 338 14.71 -1.36 -7.67
N ALA A 339 13.70 -1.42 -8.50
CA ALA A 339 13.85 -1.33 -9.95
C ALA A 339 14.19 0.09 -10.45
N ARG A 340 14.85 0.12 -11.59
CA ARG A 340 15.17 1.34 -12.36
C ARG A 340 14.17 1.54 -13.48
N SER A 341 13.92 2.82 -13.81
CA SER A 341 13.19 3.19 -15.03
C SER A 341 13.90 2.61 -16.27
N PRO A 342 13.15 2.13 -17.29
CA PRO A 342 11.71 2.22 -17.47
C PRO A 342 10.92 0.95 -17.02
N ALA A 343 11.40 0.18 -16.04
CA ALA A 343 10.75 -1.05 -15.61
C ALA A 343 9.26 -0.83 -15.29
N ALA A 344 8.41 -1.80 -15.67
CA ALA A 344 7.03 -1.85 -15.26
C ALA A 344 6.94 -2.26 -13.78
N VAL A 345 6.08 -1.61 -12.99
CA VAL A 345 6.08 -1.71 -11.52
C VAL A 345 4.69 -1.87 -10.89
N ALA A 346 3.61 -1.90 -11.67
CA ALA A 346 2.24 -1.95 -11.15
C ALA A 346 2.03 -3.14 -10.21
N GLY A 347 2.43 -4.33 -10.61
CA GLY A 347 2.34 -5.55 -9.80
C GLY A 347 3.34 -5.61 -8.64
N GLY A 348 4.42 -4.82 -8.69
CA GLY A 348 5.39 -4.72 -7.60
C GLY A 348 4.81 -4.12 -6.33
N ASN A 349 3.91 -3.14 -6.49
CA ASN A 349 3.19 -2.51 -5.37
C ASN A 349 2.29 -3.52 -4.62
N VAL A 350 1.81 -4.54 -5.28
CA VAL A 350 0.81 -5.48 -4.76
C VAL A 350 1.37 -6.88 -4.50
N GLU A 351 2.09 -7.49 -5.43
CA GLU A 351 2.56 -8.89 -5.30
C GLU A 351 3.95 -8.96 -4.64
N THR A 352 4.90 -8.18 -5.15
CA THR A 352 6.27 -8.17 -4.60
C THR A 352 6.30 -7.60 -3.19
N SER A 353 5.48 -6.61 -2.88
CA SER A 353 5.34 -6.05 -1.53
C SER A 353 4.92 -7.11 -0.51
N GLN A 354 3.96 -7.97 -0.84
CA GLN A 354 3.52 -9.09 0.00
C GLN A 354 4.67 -10.08 0.24
N ARG A 355 5.45 -10.38 -0.81
CA ARG A 355 6.59 -11.30 -0.69
C ARG A 355 7.72 -10.72 0.15
N ILE A 356 7.98 -9.40 0.06
CA ILE A 356 8.96 -8.72 0.92
C ILE A 356 8.55 -8.84 2.40
N VAL A 357 7.27 -8.68 2.72
CA VAL A 357 6.77 -8.89 4.09
C VAL A 357 6.97 -10.33 4.54
N ASP A 358 6.56 -11.31 3.72
CA ASP A 358 6.69 -12.73 4.04
C ASP A 358 8.15 -13.11 4.34
N VAL A 359 9.10 -12.71 3.47
CA VAL A 359 10.51 -13.08 3.63
C VAL A 359 11.14 -12.40 4.84
N LEU A 360 10.77 -11.14 5.13
CA LEU A 360 11.26 -10.42 6.31
C LEU A 360 10.73 -11.02 7.60
N LEU A 361 9.43 -11.38 7.66
CA LEU A 361 8.84 -12.10 8.79
C LEU A 361 9.54 -13.45 9.00
N ARG A 362 9.81 -14.20 7.92
CA ARG A 362 10.51 -15.49 7.99
C ARG A 362 11.93 -15.37 8.54
N ALA A 363 12.65 -14.32 8.19
CA ALA A 363 13.97 -14.02 8.77
C ALA A 363 13.86 -13.72 10.26
N LEU A 364 12.93 -12.85 10.65
CA LEU A 364 12.71 -12.46 12.04
C LEU A 364 12.15 -13.60 12.92
N ALA A 365 11.51 -14.62 12.33
CA ALA A 365 11.06 -15.80 13.05
C ALA A 365 12.21 -16.59 13.70
N GLN A 366 13.43 -16.45 13.20
CA GLN A 366 14.64 -17.06 13.77
C GLN A 366 15.09 -16.31 15.05
N ALA A 367 14.79 -15.01 15.15
CA ALA A 367 15.15 -14.17 16.29
C ALA A 367 14.06 -14.11 17.37
N VAL A 368 12.79 -14.01 16.94
CA VAL A 368 11.63 -13.81 17.84
C VAL A 368 10.45 -14.72 17.41
N PRO A 369 10.63 -16.06 17.46
CA PRO A 369 9.66 -17.03 16.93
C PRO A 369 8.26 -16.87 17.53
N ASP A 370 8.17 -16.51 18.81
CA ASP A 370 6.90 -16.38 19.53
C ASP A 370 6.10 -15.11 19.16
N ARG A 371 6.62 -14.28 18.26
CA ARG A 371 5.96 -13.06 17.78
C ARG A 371 5.57 -13.11 16.30
N ILE A 372 6.11 -14.07 15.56
CA ILE A 372 5.95 -14.13 14.10
C ILE A 372 4.84 -15.13 13.73
N PRO A 373 3.87 -14.72 12.88
CA PRO A 373 2.86 -15.62 12.31
C PRO A 373 3.46 -16.48 11.20
N ALA A 374 2.77 -17.57 10.83
CA ALA A 374 2.96 -18.25 9.56
C ALA A 374 2.59 -17.32 8.39
N ALA A 375 2.96 -17.67 7.15
CA ALA A 375 2.68 -16.84 5.99
C ALA A 375 1.16 -16.66 5.79
N ALA A 376 0.75 -15.45 5.46
CA ALA A 376 -0.60 -15.19 4.98
C ALA A 376 -0.71 -15.59 3.49
N SER A 377 -1.87 -15.36 2.87
CA SER A 377 -2.10 -15.66 1.43
C SER A 377 -0.99 -15.18 0.50
N GLY A 378 -0.26 -14.12 0.85
CA GLY A 378 0.96 -13.66 0.18
C GLY A 378 0.76 -13.16 -1.25
N THR A 379 -0.46 -12.79 -1.61
CA THR A 379 -0.87 -12.20 -2.89
C THR A 379 -2.11 -11.34 -2.68
N MET A 380 -2.28 -10.29 -3.44
CA MET A 380 -3.48 -9.45 -3.39
C MET A 380 -4.55 -9.91 -4.39
N ASN A 381 -4.24 -10.86 -5.27
CA ASN A 381 -5.16 -11.39 -6.28
C ASN A 381 -5.86 -10.26 -7.07
N ASN A 382 -5.08 -9.42 -7.72
CA ASN A 382 -5.57 -8.21 -8.40
C ASN A 382 -6.33 -8.57 -9.65
N LEU A 383 -7.61 -8.24 -9.68
CA LEU A 383 -8.49 -8.41 -10.83
C LEU A 383 -8.86 -7.06 -11.40
N THR A 384 -8.63 -6.88 -12.70
CA THR A 384 -9.15 -5.74 -13.46
C THR A 384 -10.09 -6.24 -14.55
N ILE A 385 -11.20 -5.54 -14.78
CA ILE A 385 -12.14 -5.81 -15.87
C ILE A 385 -12.53 -4.47 -16.48
N GLY A 386 -12.48 -4.35 -17.80
CA GLY A 386 -12.90 -3.13 -18.48
C GLY A 386 -13.45 -3.37 -19.87
N GLY A 387 -14.31 -2.47 -20.31
CA GLY A 387 -14.99 -2.55 -21.58
C GLY A 387 -15.94 -1.36 -21.79
N ILE A 388 -16.94 -1.53 -22.65
CA ILE A 388 -18.01 -0.54 -22.85
C ILE A 388 -19.24 -1.02 -22.11
N ASN A 389 -19.77 -0.18 -21.21
CA ASN A 389 -20.99 -0.48 -20.47
C ASN A 389 -22.21 -0.38 -21.40
N PRO A 390 -22.92 -1.48 -21.64
CA PRO A 390 -24.05 -1.49 -22.58
C PRO A 390 -25.26 -0.66 -22.11
N ARG A 391 -25.29 -0.26 -20.82
CA ARG A 391 -26.36 0.59 -20.28
C ARG A 391 -26.15 2.08 -20.56
N THR A 392 -24.89 2.52 -20.66
CA THR A 392 -24.53 3.94 -20.82
C THR A 392 -23.87 4.24 -22.16
N GLY A 393 -23.27 3.24 -22.81
CA GLY A 393 -22.42 3.40 -24.01
C GLY A 393 -21.00 3.88 -23.69
N GLU A 394 -20.68 4.12 -22.40
CA GLU A 394 -19.41 4.67 -21.96
C GLU A 394 -18.41 3.58 -21.51
N PRO A 395 -17.11 3.84 -21.56
CA PRO A 395 -16.11 2.95 -20.98
C PRO A 395 -16.33 2.76 -19.49
N PHE A 396 -16.03 1.56 -18.99
CA PHE A 396 -15.92 1.28 -17.57
C PHE A 396 -14.62 0.58 -17.25
N THR A 397 -14.13 0.78 -16.04
CA THR A 397 -12.98 0.06 -15.47
C THR A 397 -13.28 -0.35 -14.04
N TYR A 398 -13.21 -1.63 -13.81
CA TYR A 398 -13.32 -2.22 -12.47
C TYR A 398 -11.95 -2.74 -12.04
N TYR A 399 -11.56 -2.48 -10.76
CA TYR A 399 -10.37 -3.02 -10.12
C TYR A 399 -10.71 -3.52 -8.72
N GLU A 400 -10.22 -4.71 -8.38
CA GLU A 400 -10.39 -5.29 -7.04
C GLU A 400 -9.14 -6.09 -6.64
N THR A 401 -8.73 -5.95 -5.38
CA THR A 401 -7.90 -6.93 -4.68
C THR A 401 -8.83 -7.90 -3.94
N ILE A 402 -8.52 -9.20 -3.95
CA ILE A 402 -9.37 -10.22 -3.34
C ILE A 402 -8.65 -10.80 -2.12
N ALA A 403 -9.35 -10.80 -0.97
CA ALA A 403 -8.84 -11.29 0.29
C ALA A 403 -8.49 -12.78 0.25
N GLY A 404 -7.64 -13.23 1.16
CA GLY A 404 -7.24 -14.63 1.30
C GLY A 404 -7.19 -15.06 2.76
N GLY A 405 -6.49 -16.16 3.05
CA GLY A 405 -6.31 -16.66 4.40
C GLY A 405 -5.16 -15.94 5.14
N MET A 406 -5.36 -15.58 6.40
CA MET A 406 -4.31 -15.08 7.28
C MET A 406 -3.50 -16.27 7.83
N GLY A 407 -2.18 -16.13 7.96
CA GLY A 407 -1.33 -17.08 8.66
C GLY A 407 -1.69 -17.21 10.14
N ALA A 408 -1.61 -18.43 10.66
CA ALA A 408 -1.80 -18.68 12.10
C ALA A 408 -0.69 -18.01 12.91
N ARG A 409 -1.02 -17.66 14.14
CA ARG A 409 -0.12 -17.00 15.10
C ARG A 409 0.30 -17.95 16.22
N PRO A 410 1.36 -17.64 16.96
CA PRO A 410 1.80 -18.46 18.10
C PRO A 410 0.71 -18.77 19.13
N THR A 411 -0.31 -17.91 19.22
CA THR A 411 -1.34 -17.96 20.28
C THR A 411 -2.76 -18.19 19.79
N LYS A 412 -3.00 -18.15 18.47
CA LYS A 412 -4.37 -18.25 17.91
C LYS A 412 -4.36 -18.56 16.40
N PRO A 413 -5.46 -19.15 15.87
CA PRO A 413 -5.58 -19.44 14.44
C PRO A 413 -5.54 -18.21 13.56
N GLY A 414 -5.32 -18.40 12.28
CA GLY A 414 -5.49 -17.42 11.23
C GLY A 414 -6.96 -17.06 11.04
N VAL A 415 -7.21 -15.88 10.47
CA VAL A 415 -8.56 -15.42 10.11
C VAL A 415 -8.80 -15.74 8.64
N SER A 416 -9.97 -16.28 8.32
CA SER A 416 -10.37 -16.61 6.95
C SER A 416 -10.90 -15.40 6.21
N GLY A 417 -10.63 -15.31 4.91
CA GLY A 417 -11.21 -14.31 4.00
C GLY A 417 -10.88 -12.86 4.35
N ILE A 418 -9.66 -12.56 4.78
CA ILE A 418 -9.24 -11.22 5.20
C ILE A 418 -8.05 -10.71 4.38
N HIS A 419 -8.03 -9.40 4.12
CA HIS A 419 -6.84 -8.73 3.60
C HIS A 419 -5.75 -8.66 4.67
N THR A 420 -4.50 -8.91 4.26
CA THR A 420 -3.36 -8.99 5.18
C THR A 420 -2.16 -8.23 4.66
N HIS A 421 -1.24 -7.91 5.57
CA HIS A 421 0.05 -7.26 5.29
C HIS A 421 -0.10 -5.90 4.61
N MET A 422 0.28 -5.80 3.32
CA MET A 422 0.38 -4.52 2.62
C MET A 422 -0.98 -3.97 2.18
N THR A 423 -2.07 -4.71 2.38
CA THR A 423 -3.44 -4.27 2.08
C THR A 423 -4.38 -4.55 3.25
N ASN A 424 -5.31 -3.64 3.48
CA ASN A 424 -6.47 -3.77 4.37
C ASN A 424 -7.74 -3.21 3.70
N SER A 425 -7.74 -3.14 2.36
CA SER A 425 -8.91 -2.74 1.58
C SER A 425 -10.07 -3.73 1.81
N LEU A 426 -11.26 -3.35 1.41
CA LEU A 426 -12.44 -4.22 1.45
C LEU A 426 -12.71 -4.77 0.04
N ASN A 427 -13.36 -5.93 -0.04
CA ASN A 427 -13.95 -6.35 -1.31
C ASN A 427 -15.19 -5.49 -1.61
N THR A 428 -15.42 -5.22 -2.90
CA THR A 428 -16.61 -4.47 -3.32
C THR A 428 -17.87 -5.30 -3.02
N PRO A 429 -18.84 -4.76 -2.26
CA PRO A 429 -20.12 -5.44 -2.05
C PRO A 429 -20.79 -5.82 -3.38
N ALA A 430 -21.46 -6.98 -3.43
CA ALA A 430 -22.07 -7.48 -4.66
C ALA A 430 -23.07 -6.48 -5.24
N GLU A 431 -23.87 -5.87 -4.39
CA GLU A 431 -24.88 -4.87 -4.78
C GLU A 431 -24.25 -3.63 -5.40
N ALA A 432 -23.17 -3.11 -4.82
CA ALA A 432 -22.45 -1.95 -5.34
C ALA A 432 -21.78 -2.27 -6.68
N LEU A 433 -21.18 -3.47 -6.80
CA LEU A 433 -20.55 -3.94 -8.03
C LEU A 433 -21.55 -4.09 -9.16
N GLU A 434 -22.67 -4.79 -8.94
CA GLU A 434 -23.71 -5.05 -9.95
C GLU A 434 -24.47 -3.78 -10.36
N TYR A 435 -24.58 -2.82 -9.44
CA TYR A 435 -25.17 -1.51 -9.74
C TYR A 435 -24.25 -0.67 -10.63
N ALA A 436 -22.98 -0.57 -10.28
CA ALA A 436 -22.01 0.31 -10.97
C ALA A 436 -21.53 -0.26 -12.31
N TYR A 437 -21.36 -1.57 -12.41
CA TYR A 437 -20.71 -2.23 -13.55
C TYR A 437 -21.62 -3.25 -14.23
N PRO A 438 -21.40 -3.57 -15.52
CA PRO A 438 -22.07 -4.67 -16.22
C PRO A 438 -21.46 -6.03 -15.80
N LEU A 439 -21.42 -6.30 -14.51
CA LEU A 439 -20.86 -7.49 -13.88
C LEU A 439 -21.89 -8.10 -12.94
N ARG A 440 -21.78 -9.41 -12.65
CA ARG A 440 -22.61 -10.12 -11.68
C ARG A 440 -21.78 -11.03 -10.81
N VAL A 441 -21.94 -10.95 -9.50
CA VAL A 441 -21.31 -11.88 -8.55
C VAL A 441 -22.09 -13.18 -8.50
N ARG A 442 -21.47 -14.27 -8.93
CA ARG A 442 -22.07 -15.63 -8.92
C ARG A 442 -21.77 -16.39 -7.63
N SER A 443 -20.56 -16.17 -7.09
CA SER A 443 -20.14 -16.76 -5.82
C SER A 443 -19.24 -15.80 -5.05
N TYR A 444 -19.43 -15.74 -3.75
CA TYR A 444 -18.55 -15.09 -2.81
C TYR A 444 -18.61 -15.83 -1.48
N SER A 445 -17.69 -16.78 -1.28
CA SER A 445 -17.70 -17.70 -0.16
C SER A 445 -16.29 -18.02 0.34
N LEU A 446 -16.19 -18.62 1.51
CA LEU A 446 -14.92 -19.15 2.00
C LEU A 446 -14.53 -20.41 1.20
N ARG A 447 -13.25 -20.54 0.90
CA ARG A 447 -12.62 -21.74 0.33
C ARG A 447 -12.23 -22.68 1.48
N THR A 448 -13.23 -23.33 2.05
CA THR A 448 -13.08 -24.20 3.24
C THR A 448 -11.99 -25.24 3.06
N GLY A 449 -11.13 -25.39 4.07
CA GLY A 449 -10.03 -26.37 4.08
C GLY A 449 -8.79 -25.92 3.30
N SER A 450 -8.71 -24.65 2.88
CA SER A 450 -7.52 -24.12 2.22
C SER A 450 -6.45 -23.62 3.20
N GLY A 451 -6.78 -23.38 4.46
CA GLY A 451 -5.82 -23.05 5.52
C GLY A 451 -4.91 -24.23 5.84
N GLY A 452 -3.64 -23.97 6.15
CA GLY A 452 -2.68 -24.99 6.57
C GLY A 452 -2.95 -25.48 8.01
N ASN A 453 -2.87 -26.78 8.23
CA ASN A 453 -3.08 -27.37 9.56
C ASN A 453 -1.91 -27.11 10.50
N GLY A 454 -2.17 -27.06 11.81
CA GLY A 454 -1.16 -26.87 12.84
C GLY A 454 -1.74 -27.00 14.25
N LYS A 455 -0.95 -26.67 15.29
CA LYS A 455 -1.54 -26.42 16.62
C LYS A 455 -2.59 -25.32 16.54
N PHE A 456 -2.34 -24.33 15.67
CA PHE A 456 -3.29 -23.33 15.24
C PHE A 456 -3.34 -23.34 13.71
N ASP A 457 -4.52 -23.51 13.16
CA ASP A 457 -4.74 -23.59 11.72
C ASP A 457 -4.65 -22.21 11.06
N GLY A 458 -4.14 -22.14 9.84
CA GLY A 458 -4.22 -20.98 8.99
C GLY A 458 -5.66 -20.68 8.59
N GLY A 459 -5.95 -19.42 8.29
CA GLY A 459 -7.26 -19.01 7.79
C GLY A 459 -7.50 -19.51 6.36
N ASP A 460 -8.76 -19.75 6.02
CA ASP A 460 -9.18 -20.12 4.67
C ASP A 460 -9.17 -18.93 3.70
N GLY A 461 -8.91 -19.20 2.44
CA GLY A 461 -9.08 -18.26 1.33
C GLY A 461 -10.55 -18.04 0.97
N ILE A 462 -10.76 -17.40 -0.17
CA ILE A 462 -12.08 -17.05 -0.73
C ILE A 462 -12.23 -17.70 -2.11
N VAL A 463 -13.47 -18.06 -2.45
CA VAL A 463 -13.94 -18.29 -3.82
C VAL A 463 -14.73 -17.06 -4.26
N ARG A 464 -14.26 -16.37 -5.31
CA ARG A 464 -14.96 -15.23 -5.92
C ARG A 464 -15.19 -15.52 -7.39
N GLU A 465 -16.46 -15.62 -7.80
CA GLU A 465 -16.86 -15.85 -9.18
C GLU A 465 -17.66 -14.65 -9.70
N ILE A 466 -17.18 -14.08 -10.81
CA ILE A 466 -17.80 -12.91 -11.46
C ILE A 466 -18.16 -13.30 -12.90
N GLU A 467 -19.43 -13.10 -13.28
CA GLU A 467 -19.93 -13.19 -14.64
C GLU A 467 -19.88 -11.81 -15.29
N VAL A 468 -19.41 -11.75 -16.53
CA VAL A 468 -19.43 -10.52 -17.34
C VAL A 468 -20.72 -10.44 -18.16
N LEU A 469 -21.40 -9.29 -18.08
CA LEU A 469 -22.69 -9.06 -18.79
C LEU A 469 -22.52 -8.34 -20.14
N CYS A 470 -21.28 -8.09 -20.54
CA CYS A 470 -20.87 -7.59 -21.86
C CYS A 470 -19.49 -8.15 -22.23
N ASP A 471 -19.09 -7.99 -23.46
CA ASP A 471 -17.73 -8.28 -23.90
C ASP A 471 -16.76 -7.30 -23.25
N CYS A 472 -15.67 -7.79 -22.64
CA CYS A 472 -14.71 -6.99 -21.89
C CYS A 472 -13.33 -7.65 -21.86
N ASP A 473 -12.32 -6.89 -21.48
CA ASP A 473 -10.99 -7.39 -21.20
C ASP A 473 -10.82 -7.59 -19.71
N ALA A 474 -10.26 -8.73 -19.29
CA ALA A 474 -9.98 -9.05 -17.91
C ALA A 474 -8.49 -9.36 -17.72
N THR A 475 -7.90 -8.84 -16.66
CA THR A 475 -6.50 -9.13 -16.29
C THR A 475 -6.45 -9.56 -14.83
N LEU A 476 -5.73 -10.64 -14.56
CA LEU A 476 -5.39 -11.10 -13.22
C LEU A 476 -3.88 -10.94 -13.01
N LEU A 477 -3.50 -10.29 -11.92
CA LEU A 477 -2.13 -10.29 -11.40
C LEU A 477 -2.17 -10.89 -9.99
N ALA A 478 -1.76 -12.15 -9.88
CA ALA A 478 -1.77 -12.90 -8.64
C ALA A 478 -0.56 -13.83 -8.56
N ASP A 479 -0.16 -14.16 -7.36
CA ASP A 479 0.96 -15.04 -7.04
C ASP A 479 0.50 -16.21 -6.16
N ARG A 480 1.41 -17.03 -5.63
CA ARG A 480 1.08 -18.21 -4.81
C ARG A 480 0.19 -19.22 -5.53
N ARG A 481 0.45 -19.48 -6.82
CA ARG A 481 -0.24 -20.48 -7.63
C ARG A 481 0.55 -21.79 -7.72
N LYS A 482 1.89 -21.70 -7.78
CA LYS A 482 2.77 -22.87 -7.80
C LYS A 482 3.10 -23.36 -6.39
N ARG A 483 3.19 -22.44 -5.43
CA ARG A 483 3.56 -22.72 -4.03
C ARG A 483 2.62 -22.02 -3.08
N GLY A 484 2.02 -22.75 -2.17
CA GLY A 484 1.20 -22.16 -1.10
C GLY A 484 2.02 -21.37 -0.08
N PRO A 485 1.34 -20.59 0.78
CA PRO A 485 1.98 -19.91 1.91
C PRO A 485 2.60 -20.93 2.88
N TRP A 486 3.78 -20.61 3.37
CA TRP A 486 4.51 -21.51 4.28
C TRP A 486 3.90 -21.53 5.70
N GLY A 487 3.89 -22.71 6.33
CA GLY A 487 3.61 -22.87 7.77
C GLY A 487 4.84 -22.56 8.62
N LEU A 488 4.65 -22.34 9.92
CA LEU A 488 5.73 -22.02 10.85
C LEU A 488 5.71 -22.93 12.08
N ALA A 489 6.88 -23.12 12.71
CA ALA A 489 7.06 -23.93 13.93
C ALA A 489 6.53 -25.37 13.82
N GLY A 490 6.53 -25.95 12.62
CA GLY A 490 6.04 -27.30 12.33
C GLY A 490 4.58 -27.36 11.85
N GLY A 491 3.91 -26.25 11.67
CA GLY A 491 2.60 -26.17 11.00
C GLY A 491 2.73 -26.37 9.48
N ALA A 492 1.67 -26.86 8.84
CA ALA A 492 1.60 -27.10 7.41
C ALA A 492 1.42 -25.80 6.61
N GLY A 493 1.83 -25.80 5.33
CA GLY A 493 1.52 -24.71 4.41
C GLY A 493 0.05 -24.63 4.06
N GLY A 494 -0.45 -23.43 3.74
CA GLY A 494 -1.78 -23.24 3.17
C GLY A 494 -1.83 -23.71 1.71
N ALA A 495 -3.05 -24.00 1.21
CA ALA A 495 -3.27 -24.38 -0.18
C ALA A 495 -2.93 -23.19 -1.13
N PRO A 496 -2.28 -23.44 -2.27
CA PRO A 496 -2.07 -22.42 -3.28
C PRO A 496 -3.40 -21.96 -3.91
N GLY A 497 -3.42 -20.75 -4.46
CA GLY A 497 -4.58 -20.23 -5.16
C GLY A 497 -4.75 -20.84 -6.55
N LYS A 498 -5.95 -20.67 -7.14
CA LYS A 498 -6.29 -21.07 -8.50
C LYS A 498 -7.13 -20.00 -9.20
N ALA A 499 -7.17 -20.04 -10.50
CA ALA A 499 -8.09 -19.22 -11.29
C ALA A 499 -8.67 -20.07 -12.43
N PHE A 500 -9.94 -19.83 -12.76
CA PHE A 500 -10.63 -20.53 -13.84
C PHE A 500 -11.41 -19.54 -14.69
N ILE A 501 -11.52 -19.87 -15.98
CA ILE A 501 -12.42 -19.19 -16.91
C ILE A 501 -13.46 -20.20 -17.36
N THR A 502 -14.73 -19.85 -17.18
CA THR A 502 -15.85 -20.65 -17.69
C THR A 502 -16.39 -19.97 -18.94
N ARG A 503 -16.29 -20.66 -20.09
CA ARG A 503 -16.71 -20.17 -21.39
C ARG A 503 -18.23 -20.28 -21.56
N GLN A 504 -18.79 -19.69 -22.62
CA GLN A 504 -20.24 -19.71 -22.90
C GLN A 504 -20.84 -21.13 -23.05
N ASP A 505 -20.05 -22.07 -23.55
CA ASP A 505 -20.42 -23.48 -23.70
C ASP A 505 -20.36 -24.29 -22.38
N GLY A 506 -19.97 -23.63 -21.28
CA GLY A 506 -19.80 -24.27 -19.97
C GLY A 506 -18.43 -24.91 -19.77
N HIS A 507 -17.56 -24.95 -20.78
CA HIS A 507 -16.19 -25.45 -20.61
C HIS A 507 -15.43 -24.57 -19.63
N GLN A 508 -14.76 -25.22 -18.66
CA GLN A 508 -13.93 -24.57 -17.68
C GLN A 508 -12.45 -24.85 -17.93
N GLU A 509 -11.65 -23.82 -18.04
CA GLU A 509 -10.20 -23.89 -18.20
C GLU A 509 -9.48 -23.28 -16.99
N GLU A 510 -8.42 -23.92 -16.50
CA GLU A 510 -7.56 -23.36 -15.48
C GLU A 510 -6.66 -22.28 -16.10
N ALA A 511 -6.65 -21.10 -15.49
CA ALA A 511 -5.86 -19.97 -15.94
C ALA A 511 -4.62 -19.77 -15.03
N PRO A 512 -3.50 -19.26 -15.56
CA PRO A 512 -2.31 -18.96 -14.77
C PRO A 512 -2.56 -17.82 -13.76
N GLY A 513 -1.61 -17.60 -12.84
CA GLY A 513 -1.72 -16.52 -11.85
C GLY A 513 -1.62 -15.11 -12.44
N LYS A 514 -0.96 -14.97 -13.59
CA LYS A 514 -0.78 -13.69 -14.28
C LYS A 514 -1.17 -13.88 -15.74
N PHE A 515 -2.28 -13.27 -16.13
CA PHE A 515 -2.80 -13.34 -17.51
C PHE A 515 -3.71 -12.17 -17.83
N SER A 516 -3.89 -11.92 -19.12
CA SER A 516 -4.92 -11.05 -19.67
C SER A 516 -5.69 -11.81 -20.75
N THR A 517 -7.02 -11.67 -20.76
CA THR A 517 -7.90 -12.36 -21.68
C THR A 517 -9.12 -11.53 -22.00
N ARG A 518 -9.69 -11.77 -23.19
CA ARG A 518 -11.00 -11.25 -23.52
C ARG A 518 -12.08 -12.22 -23.05
N LEU A 519 -13.07 -11.69 -22.33
CA LEU A 519 -14.27 -12.41 -21.91
C LEU A 519 -15.46 -11.95 -22.75
N ARG A 520 -16.30 -12.89 -23.16
CA ARG A 520 -17.55 -12.61 -23.87
C ARG A 520 -18.71 -12.56 -22.87
N LYS A 521 -19.75 -11.83 -23.19
CA LYS A 521 -20.98 -11.77 -22.39
C LYS A 521 -21.43 -13.18 -21.95
N GLY A 522 -21.65 -13.37 -20.65
CA GLY A 522 -22.05 -14.64 -20.02
C GLY A 522 -20.90 -15.53 -19.58
N GLU A 523 -19.66 -15.26 -19.99
CA GLU A 523 -18.48 -15.96 -19.47
C GLU A 523 -18.16 -15.53 -18.04
N ARG A 524 -17.45 -16.38 -17.30
CA ARG A 524 -17.15 -16.17 -15.88
C ARG A 524 -15.68 -16.32 -15.60
N ILE A 525 -15.19 -15.51 -14.65
CA ILE A 525 -13.88 -15.68 -14.02
C ILE A 525 -14.08 -16.09 -12.57
N THR A 526 -13.46 -17.21 -12.17
CA THR A 526 -13.47 -17.72 -10.80
C THR A 526 -12.07 -17.62 -10.23
N ILE A 527 -11.92 -17.01 -9.06
CA ILE A 527 -10.66 -16.88 -8.35
C ILE A 527 -10.81 -17.56 -6.99
N GLU A 528 -9.99 -18.59 -6.78
CA GLU A 528 -9.81 -19.27 -5.52
C GLU A 528 -8.52 -18.75 -4.88
N THR A 529 -8.64 -17.96 -3.81
CA THR A 529 -7.47 -17.36 -3.18
C THR A 529 -6.74 -18.36 -2.27
N PRO A 530 -5.42 -18.17 -2.01
CA PRO A 530 -4.68 -19.06 -1.12
C PRO A 530 -5.18 -19.00 0.31
N GLY A 531 -5.07 -20.09 1.03
CA GLY A 531 -5.18 -20.13 2.49
C GLY A 531 -3.93 -19.58 3.17
N GLY A 532 -3.99 -19.31 4.47
CA GLY A 532 -2.82 -18.98 5.29
C GLY A 532 -2.09 -20.24 5.79
N GLY A 533 -0.81 -20.13 6.15
CA GLY A 533 -0.04 -21.22 6.76
C GLY A 533 -0.47 -21.50 8.21
N GLY A 534 -0.37 -22.76 8.64
CA GLY A 534 -0.57 -23.19 10.03
C GLY A 534 0.64 -22.89 10.92
N TRP A 535 0.43 -22.82 12.23
CA TRP A 535 1.49 -22.58 13.19
C TRP A 535 1.56 -23.68 14.26
N GLY A 536 2.77 -24.17 14.51
CA GLY A 536 3.04 -25.21 15.51
C GLY A 536 2.65 -26.62 15.03
N ARG A 537 3.24 -27.65 15.63
CA ARG A 537 2.89 -29.06 15.35
C ARG A 537 1.54 -29.39 15.91
N MET A 538 0.75 -30.19 15.19
CA MET A 538 -0.41 -30.86 15.76
C MET A 538 0.08 -31.84 16.83
N ASN A 539 -0.60 -31.89 17.96
CA ASN A 539 -0.33 -32.88 19.03
C ASN A 539 -0.76 -34.25 18.58
#